data_42a24dd15752d285dec1126f89aa4b6a
#
_entry.id   42a24dd15752d285dec1126f89aa4b6a
#
_cell.length_a   1.000
_cell.length_b   1.000
_cell.length_c   1.000
_cell.angle_alpha   90.00
_cell.angle_beta   90.00
_cell.angle_gamma   90.00
#
_symmetry.space_group_name_H-M   'P 1'
#
loop_
_entity.id
_entity.type
_entity.pdbx_description
1 polymer ?
#
loop_
_entity_poly.entity_id
_entity_poly.type
_entity_poly.pdbx_seq_one_letter_code
_entity_poly.pdbx_strand_id
1 'polypeptide(L)'
;TTVSKTVLDLISYCHVAGKIGIAYGDAGIGKTMAIREYKKHNPDTSVVITISPCFATMTGVNELLADELHVQEKISRKIQKEVVNKLRGSNKVVIKDEAQHLTVRVINHLRCIADESGVGMAFVGNEEIYIKMRGSGQAAYAQLYSRIADPEHLLTTDIKKDDIRLLFEDTDMPEEAIDILYQISHTGYGVRGAVNVFLNTASAFGEITTGGVAQMAKKMSIV
;
A
#
# COMPACT_ATOMS: atom_id res chain seq x y z
N THR A 1 -0.49 6.93 -11.86
CA THR A 1 -0.31 5.63 -12.54
C THR A 1 -1.56 4.77 -12.41
N THR A 2 -1.71 3.77 -13.28
CA THR A 2 -2.83 2.80 -13.24
C THR A 2 -2.93 2.13 -11.86
N VAL A 3 -1.81 1.61 -11.34
CA VAL A 3 -1.76 0.98 -10.01
C VAL A 3 -2.15 1.97 -8.91
N SER A 4 -1.64 3.21 -8.95
CA SER A 4 -2.02 4.22 -7.96
C SER A 4 -3.51 4.50 -7.98
N LYS A 5 -4.12 4.58 -9.15
CA LYS A 5 -5.57 4.80 -9.29
C LYS A 5 -6.36 3.68 -8.65
N THR A 6 -6.02 2.41 -8.94
CA THR A 6 -6.72 1.25 -8.34
C THR A 6 -6.62 1.26 -6.81
N VAL A 7 -5.43 1.56 -6.24
CA VAL A 7 -5.28 1.66 -4.78
C VAL A 7 -6.10 2.81 -4.19
N LEU A 8 -6.11 3.97 -4.85
CA LEU A 8 -6.89 5.13 -4.41
C LEU A 8 -8.40 4.86 -4.47
N ASP A 9 -8.88 4.22 -5.54
CA ASP A 9 -10.29 3.85 -5.71
C ASP A 9 -10.72 2.85 -4.63
N LEU A 10 -9.90 1.82 -4.35
CA LEU A 10 -10.14 0.88 -3.25
C LEU A 10 -10.22 1.57 -1.89
N ILE A 11 -9.25 2.45 -1.56
CA ILE A 11 -9.26 3.16 -0.28
C ILE A 11 -10.50 4.05 -0.17
N SER A 12 -10.85 4.76 -1.26
CA SER A 12 -12.04 5.60 -1.32
C SER A 12 -13.32 4.79 -1.15
N TYR A 13 -13.40 3.62 -1.77
CA TYR A 13 -14.51 2.69 -1.58
C TYR A 13 -14.63 2.23 -0.12
N CYS A 14 -13.53 1.79 0.49
CA CYS A 14 -13.51 1.43 1.91
C CYS A 14 -13.99 2.58 2.79
N HIS A 15 -13.52 3.79 2.51
CA HIS A 15 -13.84 5.00 3.26
C HIS A 15 -15.34 5.31 3.22
N VAL A 16 -15.91 5.38 2.02
CA VAL A 16 -17.33 5.78 1.83
C VAL A 16 -18.29 4.67 2.27
N ALA A 17 -17.97 3.42 1.95
CA ALA A 17 -18.85 2.29 2.22
C ALA A 17 -18.71 1.69 3.64
N GLY A 18 -17.69 2.09 4.41
CA GLY A 18 -17.39 1.48 5.71
C GLY A 18 -17.04 -0.01 5.61
N LYS A 19 -16.41 -0.43 4.51
CA LYS A 19 -16.11 -1.84 4.21
C LYS A 19 -14.62 -2.16 4.34
N ILE A 20 -14.32 -3.46 4.36
CA ILE A 20 -12.95 -3.94 4.34
C ILE A 20 -12.57 -4.25 2.89
N GLY A 21 -11.45 -3.68 2.42
CA GLY A 21 -10.85 -3.96 1.13
C GLY A 21 -9.40 -4.40 1.27
N ILE A 22 -8.88 -5.02 0.22
CA ILE A 22 -7.50 -5.49 0.17
C ILE A 22 -6.89 -5.20 -1.21
N ALA A 23 -5.72 -4.52 -1.23
CA ALA A 23 -4.87 -4.39 -2.41
C ALA A 23 -3.58 -5.18 -2.18
N TYR A 24 -3.29 -6.12 -3.05
CA TYR A 24 -2.14 -7.01 -2.89
C TYR A 24 -1.45 -7.26 -4.23
N GLY A 25 -0.21 -7.67 -4.20
CA GLY A 25 0.54 -8.00 -5.41
C GLY A 25 2.00 -7.55 -5.36
N ASP A 26 2.58 -7.35 -6.54
CA ASP A 26 4.01 -7.20 -6.75
C ASP A 26 4.66 -6.06 -5.95
N ALA A 27 5.92 -6.25 -5.57
CA ALA A 27 6.69 -5.22 -4.89
C ALA A 27 7.12 -4.11 -5.87
N GLY A 28 7.32 -2.89 -5.34
CA GLY A 28 7.88 -1.79 -6.13
C GLY A 28 6.95 -1.15 -7.16
N ILE A 29 5.66 -1.50 -7.20
CA ILE A 29 4.70 -0.97 -8.19
C ILE A 29 3.99 0.33 -7.77
N GLY A 30 4.30 0.88 -6.59
CA GLY A 30 3.80 2.19 -6.16
C GLY A 30 2.68 2.17 -5.12
N LYS A 31 2.30 1.04 -4.52
CA LYS A 31 1.22 0.92 -3.50
C LYS A 31 1.37 1.93 -2.35
N THR A 32 2.54 1.94 -1.71
CA THR A 32 2.84 2.90 -0.61
C THR A 32 2.75 4.36 -1.04
N MET A 33 3.14 4.68 -2.28
CA MET A 33 3.04 6.04 -2.79
C MET A 33 1.58 6.47 -2.97
N ALA A 34 0.72 5.56 -3.44
CA ALA A 34 -0.72 5.82 -3.53
C ALA A 34 -1.34 6.07 -2.14
N ILE A 35 -0.94 5.30 -1.11
CA ILE A 35 -1.38 5.54 0.28
C ILE A 35 -0.96 6.93 0.77
N ARG A 36 0.29 7.33 0.52
CA ARG A 36 0.80 8.65 0.89
C ARG A 36 0.03 9.78 0.19
N GLU A 37 -0.28 9.60 -1.09
CA GLU A 37 -1.07 10.56 -1.85
C GLU A 37 -2.50 10.66 -1.32
N TYR A 38 -3.12 9.52 -0.95
CA TYR A 38 -4.43 9.54 -0.29
C TYR A 38 -4.39 10.29 1.04
N LYS A 39 -3.39 10.02 1.89
CA LYS A 39 -3.21 10.72 3.18
C LYS A 39 -3.03 12.22 3.01
N LYS A 40 -2.27 12.63 2.00
CA LYS A 40 -2.04 14.05 1.68
C LYS A 40 -3.34 14.80 1.34
N HIS A 41 -4.25 14.15 0.59
CA HIS A 41 -5.54 14.74 0.22
C HIS A 41 -6.63 14.56 1.29
N ASN A 42 -6.45 13.64 2.22
CA ASN A 42 -7.41 13.31 3.27
C ASN A 42 -6.73 13.28 4.66
N PRO A 43 -6.04 14.34 5.10
CA PRO A 43 -5.20 14.32 6.30
C PRO A 43 -6.00 14.03 7.57
N ASP A 44 -7.22 14.56 7.68
CA ASP A 44 -8.04 14.44 8.89
C ASP A 44 -8.89 13.18 8.94
N THR A 45 -9.15 12.56 7.78
CA THR A 45 -10.04 11.41 7.66
C THR A 45 -9.34 10.10 7.33
N SER A 46 -8.03 10.12 7.12
CA SER A 46 -7.23 8.89 6.89
C SER A 46 -6.29 8.61 8.07
N VAL A 47 -6.42 7.41 8.64
CA VAL A 47 -5.52 6.84 9.66
C VAL A 47 -4.63 5.85 8.95
N VAL A 48 -3.33 6.15 8.82
CA VAL A 48 -2.38 5.29 8.09
C VAL A 48 -1.37 4.71 9.06
N ILE A 49 -1.29 3.39 9.12
CA ILE A 49 -0.28 2.67 9.89
C ILE A 49 0.55 1.77 8.96
N THR A 50 1.87 1.78 9.13
CA THR A 50 2.78 0.87 8.42
C THR A 50 3.19 -0.26 9.36
N ILE A 51 2.90 -1.48 8.94
CA ILE A 51 3.16 -2.66 9.76
C ILE A 51 4.59 -3.14 9.53
N SER A 52 5.40 -3.10 10.56
CA SER A 52 6.69 -3.80 10.58
C SER A 52 6.58 -5.10 11.38
N PRO A 53 7.54 -6.04 11.22
CA PRO A 53 7.55 -7.27 12.00
C PRO A 53 7.50 -7.04 13.53
N CYS A 54 8.07 -5.95 14.04
CA CYS A 54 8.05 -5.61 15.47
C CYS A 54 6.65 -5.25 15.98
N PHE A 55 5.82 -4.63 15.12
CA PHE A 55 4.46 -4.19 15.46
C PHE A 55 3.36 -5.14 14.96
N ALA A 56 3.71 -6.31 14.42
CA ALA A 56 2.77 -7.29 13.88
C ALA A 56 1.99 -8.09 14.96
N THR A 57 1.83 -7.53 16.16
CA THR A 57 1.07 -8.10 17.28
C THR A 57 -0.16 -7.25 17.57
N MET A 58 -1.15 -7.80 18.32
CA MET A 58 -2.34 -7.04 18.71
C MET A 58 -1.98 -5.78 19.53
N THR A 59 -1.01 -5.90 20.43
CA THR A 59 -0.53 -4.76 21.21
C THR A 59 0.15 -3.72 20.31
N GLY A 60 1.09 -4.15 19.46
CA GLY A 60 1.80 -3.25 18.56
C GLY A 60 0.88 -2.52 17.58
N VAL A 61 -0.12 -3.22 17.02
CA VAL A 61 -1.09 -2.57 16.14
C VAL A 61 -1.99 -1.58 16.91
N ASN A 62 -2.37 -1.91 18.14
CA ASN A 62 -3.14 -0.99 18.98
C ASN A 62 -2.30 0.26 19.33
N GLU A 63 -1.00 0.12 19.58
CA GLU A 63 -0.08 1.24 19.81
C GLU A 63 0.01 2.14 18.56
N LEU A 64 0.23 1.57 17.37
CA LEU A 64 0.24 2.35 16.13
C LEU A 64 -1.07 3.11 15.89
N LEU A 65 -2.21 2.47 16.16
CA LEU A 65 -3.52 3.13 16.05
C LEU A 65 -3.71 4.23 17.12
N ALA A 66 -3.21 3.99 18.33
CA ALA A 66 -3.28 4.95 19.41
C ALA A 66 -2.47 6.21 19.08
N ASP A 67 -1.28 6.05 18.54
CA ASP A 67 -0.41 7.16 18.13
C ASP A 67 -1.09 8.02 17.04
N GLU A 68 -1.59 7.38 15.96
CA GLU A 68 -2.27 8.09 14.86
C GLU A 68 -3.59 8.76 15.30
N LEU A 69 -4.28 8.19 16.29
CA LEU A 69 -5.53 8.72 16.83
C LEU A 69 -5.34 9.60 18.07
N HIS A 70 -4.10 9.82 18.50
CA HIS A 70 -3.77 10.60 19.70
C HIS A 70 -4.51 10.09 20.95
N VAL A 71 -4.48 8.77 21.18
CA VAL A 71 -5.02 8.12 22.38
C VAL A 71 -3.98 8.17 23.49
N GLN A 72 -4.35 8.68 24.68
CA GLN A 72 -3.43 8.86 25.81
C GLN A 72 -3.37 7.66 26.78
N GLU A 73 -4.18 6.64 26.54
CA GLU A 73 -4.23 5.44 27.39
C GLU A 73 -2.96 4.59 27.24
N LYS A 74 -2.55 3.94 28.33
CA LYS A 74 -1.35 3.08 28.37
C LYS A 74 -1.68 1.60 28.51
N ILE A 75 -2.89 1.26 28.93
CA ILE A 75 -3.33 -0.11 29.17
C ILE A 75 -3.94 -0.65 27.86
N SER A 76 -3.37 -1.72 27.30
CA SER A 76 -3.74 -2.26 25.99
C SER A 76 -5.26 -2.45 25.77
N ARG A 77 -6.00 -2.97 26.75
CA ARG A 77 -7.46 -3.12 26.66
C ARG A 77 -8.19 -1.78 26.61
N LYS A 78 -7.71 -0.78 27.33
CA LYS A 78 -8.28 0.57 27.29
C LYS A 78 -7.92 1.27 26.00
N ILE A 79 -6.69 1.08 25.49
CA ILE A 79 -6.27 1.58 24.16
C ILE A 79 -7.25 1.11 23.10
N GLN A 80 -7.54 -0.19 23.00
CA GLN A 80 -8.49 -0.74 22.02
C GLN A 80 -9.86 -0.05 22.14
N LYS A 81 -10.39 0.06 23.36
CA LYS A 81 -11.69 0.70 23.60
C LYS A 81 -11.71 2.15 23.14
N GLU A 82 -10.66 2.91 23.45
CA GLU A 82 -10.55 4.31 23.04
C GLU A 82 -10.33 4.46 21.54
N VAL A 83 -9.57 3.57 20.91
CA VAL A 83 -9.43 3.51 19.43
C VAL A 83 -10.81 3.33 18.79
N VAL A 84 -11.61 2.36 19.24
CA VAL A 84 -12.98 2.14 18.74
C VAL A 84 -13.85 3.37 18.97
N ASN A 85 -13.79 3.99 20.14
CA ASN A 85 -14.56 5.19 20.46
C ASN A 85 -14.18 6.37 19.54
N LYS A 86 -12.89 6.60 19.30
CA LYS A 86 -12.41 7.67 18.42
C LYS A 86 -12.71 7.43 16.94
N LEU A 87 -12.80 6.19 16.53
CA LEU A 87 -13.16 5.83 15.16
C LEU A 87 -14.67 5.91 14.90
N ARG A 88 -15.49 5.57 15.90
CA ARG A 88 -16.96 5.54 15.75
C ARG A 88 -17.53 6.89 15.38
N GLY A 89 -18.21 6.97 14.22
CA GLY A 89 -18.80 8.19 13.69
C GLY A 89 -17.79 9.27 13.26
N SER A 90 -16.51 8.94 13.17
CA SER A 90 -15.45 9.89 12.83
C SER A 90 -15.32 10.18 11.34
N ASN A 91 -16.02 9.46 10.47
CA ASN A 91 -15.82 9.47 9.03
C ASN A 91 -14.35 9.24 8.64
N LYS A 92 -13.68 8.29 9.31
CA LYS A 92 -12.30 7.93 9.01
C LYS A 92 -12.22 6.60 8.26
N VAL A 93 -11.12 6.43 7.52
CA VAL A 93 -10.69 5.12 6.99
C VAL A 93 -9.36 4.73 7.61
N VAL A 94 -9.18 3.46 7.95
CA VAL A 94 -7.93 2.93 8.50
C VAL A 94 -7.19 2.15 7.41
N ILE A 95 -5.99 2.60 7.05
CA ILE A 95 -5.16 2.03 5.99
C ILE A 95 -3.95 1.36 6.63
N LYS A 96 -3.71 0.09 6.31
CA LYS A 96 -2.55 -0.68 6.78
C LYS A 96 -1.64 -0.93 5.59
N ASP A 97 -0.48 -0.27 5.58
CA ASP A 97 0.60 -0.58 4.63
C ASP A 97 1.46 -1.72 5.16
N GLU A 98 2.10 -2.48 4.26
CA GLU A 98 2.91 -3.66 4.57
C GLU A 98 2.13 -4.73 5.38
N ALA A 99 0.83 -4.87 5.07
CA ALA A 99 -0.10 -5.71 5.83
C ALA A 99 0.25 -7.21 5.82
N GLN A 100 1.13 -7.68 4.94
CA GLN A 100 1.61 -9.07 4.93
C GLN A 100 2.34 -9.47 6.20
N HIS A 101 2.85 -8.52 7.00
CA HIS A 101 3.46 -8.83 8.29
C HIS A 101 2.45 -9.24 9.35
N LEU A 102 1.17 -8.90 9.18
CA LEU A 102 0.11 -9.26 10.12
C LEU A 102 -0.11 -10.77 10.17
N THR A 103 -0.34 -11.28 11.38
CA THR A 103 -0.85 -12.63 11.56
C THR A 103 -2.37 -12.66 11.40
N VAL A 104 -2.96 -13.81 11.07
CA VAL A 104 -4.42 -13.99 10.95
C VAL A 104 -5.15 -13.54 12.22
N ARG A 105 -4.57 -13.79 13.39
CA ARG A 105 -5.13 -13.37 14.69
C ARG A 105 -5.22 -11.85 14.79
N VAL A 106 -4.20 -11.12 14.33
CA VAL A 106 -4.18 -9.65 14.34
C VAL A 106 -5.13 -9.09 13.29
N ILE A 107 -5.23 -9.72 12.11
CA ILE A 107 -6.21 -9.33 11.08
C ILE A 107 -7.64 -9.46 11.62
N ASN A 108 -7.96 -10.57 12.32
CA ASN A 108 -9.25 -10.74 12.97
C ASN A 108 -9.52 -9.69 14.07
N HIS A 109 -8.49 -9.31 14.82
CA HIS A 109 -8.60 -8.24 15.82
C HIS A 109 -8.94 -6.89 15.15
N LEU A 110 -8.27 -6.54 14.06
CA LEU A 110 -8.58 -5.34 13.27
C LEU A 110 -10.00 -5.37 12.69
N ARG A 111 -10.43 -6.54 12.20
CA ARG A 111 -11.82 -6.73 11.75
C ARG A 111 -12.82 -6.44 12.87
N CYS A 112 -12.58 -6.92 14.09
CA CYS A 112 -13.45 -6.59 15.22
C CYS A 112 -13.52 -5.09 15.48
N ILE A 113 -12.39 -4.38 15.40
CA ILE A 113 -12.36 -2.91 15.52
C ILE A 113 -13.21 -2.26 14.41
N ALA A 114 -13.12 -2.75 13.16
CA ALA A 114 -13.96 -2.25 12.05
C ALA A 114 -15.45 -2.49 12.32
N ASP A 115 -15.82 -3.73 12.69
CA ASP A 115 -17.21 -4.10 12.97
C ASP A 115 -17.81 -3.27 14.12
N GLU A 116 -17.02 -3.01 15.19
CA GLU A 116 -17.48 -2.25 16.36
C GLU A 116 -17.56 -0.73 16.10
N SER A 117 -16.65 -0.19 15.29
CA SER A 117 -16.57 1.25 15.03
C SER A 117 -17.37 1.69 13.79
N GLY A 118 -17.63 0.77 12.87
CA GLY A 118 -18.30 1.04 11.60
C GLY A 118 -17.43 1.72 10.55
N VAL A 119 -16.09 1.82 10.77
CA VAL A 119 -15.17 2.47 9.82
C VAL A 119 -14.66 1.50 8.77
N GLY A 120 -14.38 2.04 7.58
CA GLY A 120 -13.72 1.28 6.52
C GLY A 120 -12.28 0.97 6.83
N MET A 121 -11.79 -0.17 6.32
CA MET A 121 -10.41 -0.58 6.46
C MET A 121 -9.81 -1.08 5.15
N ALA A 122 -8.68 -0.52 4.74
CA ALA A 122 -7.90 -1.01 3.62
C ALA A 122 -6.64 -1.74 4.09
N PHE A 123 -6.41 -2.95 3.60
CA PHE A 123 -5.18 -3.71 3.79
C PHE A 123 -4.39 -3.67 2.50
N VAL A 124 -3.16 -3.19 2.56
CA VAL A 124 -2.29 -3.07 1.39
C VAL A 124 -0.98 -3.81 1.66
N GLY A 125 -0.58 -4.70 0.74
CA GLY A 125 0.59 -5.53 0.94
C GLY A 125 1.01 -6.34 -0.28
N ASN A 126 1.80 -7.39 -0.07
CA ASN A 126 2.13 -8.36 -1.10
C ASN A 126 1.11 -9.53 -1.12
N GLU A 127 1.36 -10.55 -1.95
CA GLU A 127 0.50 -11.72 -2.12
C GLU A 127 0.18 -12.46 -0.80
N GLU A 128 1.12 -12.45 0.17
CA GLU A 128 0.95 -13.16 1.43
C GLU A 128 -0.25 -12.68 2.24
N ILE A 129 -0.61 -11.38 2.18
CA ILE A 129 -1.77 -10.88 2.93
C ILE A 129 -3.06 -11.49 2.39
N TYR A 130 -3.19 -11.62 1.07
CA TYR A 130 -4.34 -12.24 0.45
C TYR A 130 -4.44 -13.73 0.81
N ILE A 131 -3.33 -14.47 0.74
CA ILE A 131 -3.26 -15.87 1.12
C ILE A 131 -3.68 -16.03 2.59
N LYS A 132 -3.19 -15.20 3.50
CA LYS A 132 -3.56 -15.19 4.92
C LYS A 132 -5.05 -14.90 5.13
N MET A 133 -5.63 -13.98 4.37
CA MET A 133 -7.04 -13.60 4.50
C MET A 133 -7.98 -14.63 3.87
N ARG A 134 -7.60 -15.22 2.73
CA ARG A 134 -8.36 -16.27 2.06
C ARG A 134 -8.38 -17.58 2.87
N GLY A 135 -7.24 -17.90 3.51
CA GLY A 135 -7.07 -19.08 4.37
C GLY A 135 -7.09 -20.42 3.65
N SER A 136 -6.82 -21.48 4.41
CA SER A 136 -6.74 -22.87 3.95
C SER A 136 -8.00 -23.67 4.24
N GLY A 137 -9.19 -23.10 4.04
CA GLY A 137 -10.46 -23.84 4.19
C GLY A 137 -11.00 -23.99 5.65
N GLN A 138 -10.37 -23.38 6.64
CA GLN A 138 -10.88 -23.39 8.02
C GLN A 138 -11.98 -22.34 8.22
N ALA A 139 -12.99 -22.64 9.02
CA ALA A 139 -14.17 -21.79 9.27
C ALA A 139 -13.81 -20.37 9.76
N ALA A 140 -12.72 -20.22 10.51
CA ALA A 140 -12.25 -18.91 10.98
C ALA A 140 -11.84 -17.96 9.85
N TYR A 141 -11.33 -18.50 8.75
CA TYR A 141 -10.94 -17.72 7.57
C TYR A 141 -12.15 -17.37 6.69
N ALA A 142 -13.16 -18.24 6.63
CA ALA A 142 -14.38 -17.96 5.88
C ALA A 142 -15.09 -16.69 6.38
N GLN A 143 -15.11 -16.46 7.70
CA GLN A 143 -15.67 -15.25 8.30
C GLN A 143 -14.87 -13.99 7.95
N LEU A 144 -13.54 -14.11 7.87
CA LEU A 144 -12.68 -13.01 7.48
C LEU A 144 -12.87 -12.67 5.99
N TYR A 145 -12.77 -13.69 5.14
CA TYR A 145 -12.89 -13.52 3.69
C TYR A 145 -14.26 -12.98 3.25
N SER A 146 -15.34 -13.41 3.91
CA SER A 146 -16.70 -12.91 3.63
C SER A 146 -16.90 -11.43 3.93
N ARG A 147 -15.98 -10.79 4.66
CA ARG A 147 -16.00 -9.36 4.98
C ARG A 147 -15.18 -8.52 4.00
N ILE A 148 -14.34 -9.15 3.19
CA ILE A 148 -13.62 -8.46 2.12
C ILE A 148 -14.61 -8.17 1.01
N ALA A 149 -14.89 -6.89 0.81
CA ALA A 149 -15.85 -6.46 -0.19
C ALA A 149 -15.20 -6.26 -1.57
N ASP A 150 -13.88 -5.98 -1.59
CA ASP A 150 -13.15 -5.65 -2.81
C ASP A 150 -11.68 -6.11 -2.72
N PRO A 151 -11.30 -7.20 -3.39
CA PRO A 151 -9.92 -7.66 -3.51
C PRO A 151 -9.30 -7.20 -4.83
N GLU A 152 -8.28 -6.33 -4.77
CA GLU A 152 -7.54 -5.84 -5.92
C GLU A 152 -6.16 -6.51 -6.03
N HIS A 153 -5.96 -7.26 -7.10
CA HIS A 153 -4.67 -7.89 -7.42
C HIS A 153 -3.88 -7.01 -8.37
N LEU A 154 -2.70 -6.58 -7.95
CA LEU A 154 -1.87 -5.59 -8.62
C LEU A 154 -0.56 -6.22 -9.10
N LEU A 155 -0.34 -6.24 -10.38
CA LEU A 155 0.82 -6.86 -11.02
C LEU A 155 1.71 -5.82 -11.71
N THR A 156 2.98 -6.16 -11.89
CA THR A 156 3.89 -5.35 -12.72
C THR A 156 3.40 -5.24 -14.16
N THR A 157 2.66 -6.25 -14.64
CA THR A 157 2.03 -6.25 -15.98
C THR A 157 0.89 -5.25 -16.14
N ASP A 158 0.34 -4.71 -15.06
CA ASP A 158 -0.71 -3.68 -15.09
C ASP A 158 -0.13 -2.27 -15.37
N ILE A 159 1.19 -2.12 -15.26
CA ILE A 159 1.89 -0.87 -15.52
C ILE A 159 1.89 -0.62 -17.03
N LYS A 160 1.40 0.54 -17.43
CA LYS A 160 1.37 0.98 -18.84
C LYS A 160 2.55 1.89 -19.14
N LYS A 161 2.92 1.98 -20.43
CA LYS A 161 3.98 2.91 -20.86
C LYS A 161 3.62 4.36 -20.52
N ASP A 162 2.33 4.71 -20.58
CA ASP A 162 1.86 6.04 -20.22
C ASP A 162 2.00 6.32 -18.71
N ASP A 163 2.00 5.29 -17.85
CA ASP A 163 2.32 5.46 -16.43
C ASP A 163 3.78 5.90 -16.23
N ILE A 164 4.69 5.36 -17.04
CA ILE A 164 6.11 5.74 -17.00
C ILE A 164 6.27 7.16 -17.53
N ARG A 165 5.60 7.54 -18.64
CA ARG A 165 5.62 8.92 -19.14
C ARG A 165 5.11 9.89 -18.06
N LEU A 166 4.01 9.57 -17.41
CA LEU A 166 3.44 10.42 -16.36
C LEU A 166 4.38 10.58 -15.14
N LEU A 167 5.13 9.53 -14.78
CA LEU A 167 6.09 9.60 -13.67
C LEU A 167 7.25 10.56 -13.92
N PHE A 168 7.57 10.81 -15.18
CA PHE A 168 8.70 11.62 -15.60
C PHE A 168 8.28 12.78 -16.53
N GLU A 169 7.01 13.22 -16.46
CA GLU A 169 6.43 14.23 -17.35
C GLU A 169 7.16 15.59 -17.33
N ASP A 170 7.77 15.94 -16.18
CA ASP A 170 8.54 17.18 -16.01
C ASP A 170 9.98 17.08 -16.56
N THR A 171 10.33 15.94 -17.19
CA THR A 171 11.70 15.69 -17.66
C THR A 171 11.73 15.54 -19.17
N ASP A 172 12.60 16.32 -19.82
CA ASP A 172 12.90 16.14 -21.25
C ASP A 172 13.72 14.86 -21.45
N MET A 173 13.03 13.77 -21.80
CA MET A 173 13.61 12.44 -21.92
C MET A 173 13.28 11.81 -23.30
N PRO A 174 14.28 11.23 -23.99
CA PRO A 174 14.05 10.51 -25.23
C PRO A 174 13.07 9.35 -25.08
N GLU A 175 12.23 9.10 -26.08
CA GLU A 175 11.23 8.03 -26.06
C GLU A 175 11.84 6.64 -25.86
N GLU A 176 13.04 6.41 -26.42
CA GLU A 176 13.78 5.15 -26.24
C GLU A 176 14.23 4.95 -24.78
N ALA A 177 14.51 6.05 -24.06
CA ALA A 177 14.82 5.98 -22.63
C ALA A 177 13.56 5.60 -21.81
N ILE A 178 12.39 6.12 -22.20
CA ILE A 178 11.10 5.73 -21.62
C ILE A 178 10.86 4.23 -21.87
N ASP A 179 11.16 3.72 -23.07
CA ASP A 179 11.01 2.30 -23.39
C ASP A 179 11.88 1.40 -22.48
N ILE A 180 13.11 1.80 -22.22
CA ILE A 180 13.98 1.06 -21.30
C ILE A 180 13.41 1.08 -19.89
N LEU A 181 12.97 2.24 -19.37
CA LEU A 181 12.38 2.34 -18.04
C LEU A 181 11.06 1.56 -17.93
N TYR A 182 10.27 1.54 -19.00
CA TYR A 182 9.07 0.70 -19.07
C TYR A 182 9.40 -0.79 -19.00
N GLN A 183 10.39 -1.27 -19.76
CA GLN A 183 10.85 -2.66 -19.66
C GLN A 183 11.32 -3.00 -18.24
N ILE A 184 12.09 -2.12 -17.60
CA ILE A 184 12.53 -2.28 -16.23
C ILE A 184 11.34 -2.40 -15.26
N SER A 185 10.28 -1.62 -15.46
CA SER A 185 9.10 -1.65 -14.59
C SER A 185 8.34 -2.98 -14.63
N HIS A 186 8.55 -3.79 -15.67
CA HIS A 186 7.98 -5.14 -15.82
C HIS A 186 8.88 -6.25 -15.27
N THR A 187 10.03 -5.90 -14.70
CA THR A 187 10.89 -6.86 -14.00
C THR A 187 10.49 -6.96 -12.52
N GLY A 188 11.13 -7.87 -11.78
CA GLY A 188 10.93 -7.98 -10.33
C GLY A 188 11.28 -6.72 -9.52
N TYR A 189 11.89 -5.71 -10.15
CA TYR A 189 12.18 -4.41 -9.54
C TYR A 189 11.02 -3.41 -9.60
N GLY A 190 10.04 -3.66 -10.48
CA GLY A 190 8.86 -2.81 -10.66
C GLY A 190 9.17 -1.36 -11.04
N VAL A 191 8.21 -0.47 -10.82
CA VAL A 191 8.39 1.00 -11.02
C VAL A 191 9.53 1.55 -10.16
N ARG A 192 9.77 0.99 -8.98
CA ARG A 192 10.90 1.39 -8.11
C ARG A 192 12.23 1.22 -8.82
N GLY A 193 12.41 0.14 -9.58
CA GLY A 193 13.59 -0.08 -10.39
C GLY A 193 13.77 1.00 -11.46
N ALA A 194 12.72 1.32 -12.20
CA ALA A 194 12.72 2.38 -13.21
C ALA A 194 13.09 3.76 -12.60
N VAL A 195 12.48 4.11 -11.47
CA VAL A 195 12.78 5.36 -10.74
C VAL A 195 14.24 5.39 -10.26
N ASN A 196 14.74 4.29 -9.71
CA ASN A 196 16.13 4.23 -9.25
C ASN A 196 17.14 4.36 -10.40
N VAL A 197 16.88 3.72 -11.54
CA VAL A 197 17.73 3.87 -12.74
C VAL A 197 17.71 5.31 -13.22
N PHE A 198 16.54 5.94 -13.30
CA PHE A 198 16.39 7.34 -13.69
C PHE A 198 17.20 8.27 -12.76
N LEU A 199 16.98 8.19 -11.44
CA LEU A 199 17.65 9.05 -10.46
C LEU A 199 19.18 8.87 -10.48
N ASN A 200 19.64 7.62 -10.59
CA ASN A 200 21.06 7.34 -10.67
C ASN A 200 21.69 7.83 -12.00
N THR A 201 20.92 7.78 -13.10
CA THR A 201 21.36 8.34 -14.39
C THR A 201 21.49 9.85 -14.29
N ALA A 202 20.48 10.55 -13.76
CA ALA A 202 20.53 11.99 -13.55
C ALA A 202 21.72 12.40 -12.66
N SER A 203 21.94 11.67 -11.56
CA SER A 203 23.05 11.94 -10.65
C SER A 203 24.42 11.69 -11.24
N ALA A 204 24.57 10.68 -12.10
CA ALA A 204 25.86 10.28 -12.67
C ALA A 204 26.27 11.09 -13.92
N PHE A 205 25.29 11.48 -14.73
CA PHE A 205 25.55 12.08 -16.05
C PHE A 205 25.02 13.51 -16.20
N GLY A 206 24.19 13.98 -15.26
CA GLY A 206 23.59 15.31 -15.30
C GLY A 206 22.42 15.47 -16.28
N GLU A 207 22.31 14.58 -17.24
CA GLU A 207 21.23 14.54 -18.25
C GLU A 207 20.70 13.12 -18.44
N ILE A 208 19.47 13.02 -18.95
CA ILE A 208 18.82 11.74 -19.21
C ILE A 208 18.89 11.44 -20.71
N THR A 209 19.83 10.59 -21.08
CA THR A 209 19.97 10.08 -22.46
C THR A 209 19.64 8.59 -22.51
N THR A 210 19.26 8.10 -23.69
CA THR A 210 19.01 6.65 -23.90
C THR A 210 20.22 5.82 -23.52
N GLY A 211 21.43 6.25 -23.93
CA GLY A 211 22.69 5.59 -23.61
C GLY A 211 23.00 5.59 -22.10
N GLY A 212 22.76 6.72 -21.42
CA GLY A 212 22.95 6.86 -19.97
C GLY A 212 22.04 5.93 -19.18
N VAL A 213 20.75 5.87 -19.55
CA VAL A 213 19.76 4.98 -18.91
C VAL A 213 20.15 3.51 -19.11
N ALA A 214 20.50 3.11 -20.33
CA ALA A 214 20.94 1.74 -20.65
C ALA A 214 22.21 1.36 -19.88
N GLN A 215 23.20 2.23 -19.82
CA GLN A 215 24.45 2.01 -19.07
C GLN A 215 24.18 1.87 -17.57
N MET A 216 23.31 2.71 -17.02
CA MET A 216 22.96 2.65 -15.59
C MET A 216 22.18 1.39 -15.26
N ALA A 217 21.20 0.98 -16.07
CA ALA A 217 20.44 -0.26 -15.90
C ALA A 217 21.38 -1.47 -15.86
N LYS A 218 22.35 -1.52 -16.79
CA LYS A 218 23.38 -2.57 -16.80
C LYS A 218 24.27 -2.53 -15.56
N LYS A 219 24.74 -1.34 -15.14
CA LYS A 219 25.55 -1.17 -13.92
C LYS A 219 24.82 -1.64 -12.66
N MET A 220 23.51 -1.48 -12.61
CA MET A 220 22.65 -1.90 -11.50
C MET A 220 22.24 -3.40 -11.61
N SER A 221 22.68 -4.11 -12.63
CA SER A 221 22.32 -5.51 -12.91
C SER A 221 20.81 -5.75 -12.99
N ILE A 222 20.10 -4.80 -13.57
CA ILE A 222 18.62 -4.87 -13.74
C ILE A 222 18.27 -5.44 -15.12
N VAL A 223 19.15 -5.18 -16.11
CA VAL A 223 19.05 -5.65 -17.51
C VAL A 223 20.39 -6.23 -17.95
#